data_34720a90fa02b331202467d614e76d03
#
_entry.id   34720a90fa02b331202467d614e76d03
#
_cell.length_a   1.000
_cell.length_b   1.000
_cell.length_c   1.000
_cell.angle_alpha   90.00
_cell.angle_beta   90.00
_cell.angle_gamma   90.00
#
_symmetry.space_group_name_H-M   'P 1'
#
loop_
_entity.id
_entity.type
_entity.pdbx_description
1 polymer ?
#
loop_
_entity_poly.entity_id
_entity_poly.type
_entity_poly.pdbx_seq_one_letter_code
_entity_poly.pdbx_strand_id
1 'polypeptide(L)'
;LLLKRDILPHLQGLMECVKDGLTDEHTPIRTIAANTIATLAQMSYPYGIESFNIVLEPLWRGMRTHRGKVLASFLRALGNLIPLMDAEYAGYYTEEIMRVVNREFDSPDDEMKKAVLMVLQKCCKTEGVTPKYLRQEVAPNFFKYFWVRRTALDRQLNKLVTYTTAILSEKVGAPFIIENLLTPLRDEAEPFRTMAVHAVSKVVALLGIADLDERLEIRLIDALLIAFQEQTNHDSGIFRGFGIVATALDKRMKPFLSPIISIILNHLKHKSPLVREHAADLCAILIPVIKNCGELEMLNKLSIILYESLGEVYPEVLGSILSAMSSAVMCSNLSKLQPPINQIVPTLTPILRNRHRKVEINIIELIGRIASLAPEYVAPKEWMRICFELLELLKSPNKATRRVANETFGSIARAIGPQDVLVALLNNLKVQERQLRVCSAIAIGIVAKSCGPYTALPAMMNEYKTPETNVQNGILKALAFMFEY
;
A
#
# COMPACT_ATOMS: atom_id res chain seq x y z
N LEU A 1 1.71 27.10 10.76
CA LEU A 1 1.15 25.82 10.23
C LEU A 1 -0.38 25.72 10.36
N LEU A 2 -1.01 26.33 11.39
CA LEU A 2 -2.45 26.27 11.61
C LEU A 2 -3.25 27.17 10.68
N LEU A 3 -2.73 28.36 10.36
CA LEU A 3 -3.43 29.40 9.57
C LEU A 3 -3.51 29.08 8.07
N LYS A 4 -2.63 28.25 7.53
CA LYS A 4 -2.57 27.95 6.08
C LYS A 4 -2.71 29.22 5.22
N ARG A 5 -3.73 29.27 4.32
CA ARG A 5 -3.96 30.41 3.41
C ARG A 5 -4.38 31.71 4.09
N ASP A 6 -4.90 31.65 5.31
CA ASP A 6 -5.29 32.84 6.09
C ASP A 6 -4.10 33.72 6.47
N ILE A 7 -2.87 33.26 6.24
CA ILE A 7 -1.62 34.01 6.44
C ILE A 7 -1.38 35.07 5.35
N LEU A 8 -1.98 34.92 4.17
CA LEU A 8 -1.72 35.78 3.01
C LEU A 8 -1.85 37.30 3.28
N PRO A 9 -2.90 37.78 3.99
CA PRO A 9 -3.01 39.23 4.29
C PRO A 9 -1.89 39.77 5.17
N HIS A 10 -1.23 38.92 5.95
CA HIS A 10 -0.18 39.32 6.90
C HIS A 10 1.24 39.05 6.37
N LEU A 11 1.35 38.44 5.19
CA LEU A 11 2.60 37.91 4.66
C LEU A 11 3.65 39.01 4.45
N GLN A 12 3.27 40.15 3.90
CA GLN A 12 4.19 41.27 3.66
C GLN A 12 4.79 41.79 4.96
N GLY A 13 3.97 42.06 5.98
CA GLY A 13 4.45 42.53 7.28
C GLY A 13 5.34 41.49 7.99
N LEU A 14 5.08 40.18 7.82
CA LEU A 14 5.93 39.12 8.31
C LEU A 14 7.30 39.10 7.58
N MET A 15 7.30 39.35 6.27
CA MET A 15 8.56 39.42 5.50
C MET A 15 9.43 40.60 5.92
N GLU A 16 8.82 41.75 6.18
CA GLU A 16 9.53 42.94 6.70
C GLU A 16 10.19 42.64 8.05
N CYS A 17 9.53 41.92 8.94
CA CYS A 17 10.11 41.51 10.24
C CYS A 17 11.25 40.50 10.13
N VAL A 18 11.23 39.60 9.13
CA VAL A 18 12.20 38.50 9.04
C VAL A 18 13.40 38.84 8.14
N LYS A 19 13.26 39.83 7.27
CA LYS A 19 14.27 40.23 6.28
C LYS A 19 15.66 40.45 6.89
N ASP A 20 15.74 41.26 7.94
CA ASP A 20 17.02 41.65 8.56
C ASP A 20 17.73 40.44 9.20
N GLY A 21 16.97 39.44 9.65
CA GLY A 21 17.54 38.18 10.16
C GLY A 21 18.33 37.36 9.13
N LEU A 22 18.11 37.56 7.81
CA LEU A 22 18.88 36.88 6.77
C LEU A 22 20.34 37.36 6.68
N THR A 23 20.61 38.60 7.10
CA THR A 23 21.92 39.24 7.04
C THR A 23 22.56 39.43 8.42
N ASP A 24 21.93 38.90 9.49
CA ASP A 24 22.41 38.98 10.86
C ASP A 24 23.83 38.37 11.02
N GLU A 25 24.62 38.89 11.93
CA GLU A 25 25.98 38.39 12.22
C GLU A 25 25.95 36.94 12.78
N HIS A 26 24.89 36.57 13.50
CA HIS A 26 24.74 35.27 14.15
C HIS A 26 24.17 34.20 13.20
N THR A 27 24.96 33.15 13.01
CA THR A 27 24.57 31.99 12.17
C THR A 27 23.19 31.36 12.52
N PRO A 28 22.85 31.19 13.83
CA PRO A 28 21.54 30.65 14.20
C PRO A 28 20.36 31.54 13.74
N ILE A 29 20.52 32.88 13.83
CA ILE A 29 19.49 33.82 13.42
C ILE A 29 19.24 33.73 11.92
N ARG A 30 20.29 33.72 11.09
CA ARG A 30 20.18 33.53 9.63
C ARG A 30 19.46 32.22 9.28
N THR A 31 19.82 31.15 9.98
CA THR A 31 19.20 29.82 9.76
C THR A 31 17.71 29.81 10.10
N ILE A 32 17.33 30.42 11.22
CA ILE A 32 15.92 30.52 11.65
C ILE A 32 15.12 31.41 10.69
N ALA A 33 15.66 32.57 10.31
CA ALA A 33 15.03 33.48 9.36
C ALA A 33 14.74 32.79 8.01
N ALA A 34 15.74 32.12 7.45
CA ALA A 34 15.58 31.38 6.19
C ALA A 34 14.56 30.23 6.31
N ASN A 35 14.57 29.44 7.39
CA ASN A 35 13.59 28.39 7.63
C ASN A 35 12.16 28.96 7.86
N THR A 36 12.05 30.12 8.47
CA THR A 36 10.76 30.81 8.63
C THR A 36 10.19 31.20 7.27
N ILE A 37 11.01 31.81 6.39
CA ILE A 37 10.63 32.14 5.02
C ILE A 37 10.23 30.90 4.24
N ALA A 38 11.01 29.80 4.35
CA ALA A 38 10.69 28.52 3.72
C ALA A 38 9.30 27.99 4.13
N THR A 39 8.98 28.10 5.42
CA THR A 39 7.69 27.66 5.96
C THR A 39 6.54 28.56 5.48
N LEU A 40 6.75 29.87 5.47
CA LEU A 40 5.75 30.85 4.99
C LEU A 40 5.47 30.67 3.49
N ALA A 41 6.51 30.48 2.67
CA ALA A 41 6.36 30.18 1.25
C ALA A 41 5.61 28.87 0.99
N GLN A 42 5.87 27.83 1.77
CA GLN A 42 5.13 26.56 1.65
C GLN A 42 3.66 26.73 2.00
N MET A 43 3.33 27.62 2.93
CA MET A 43 1.96 27.86 3.39
C MET A 43 1.14 28.70 2.45
N SER A 44 1.78 29.69 1.81
CA SER A 44 1.14 30.61 0.87
C SER A 44 0.86 29.98 -0.49
N TYR A 45 1.52 28.84 -0.82
CA TYR A 45 1.36 28.20 -2.12
C TYR A 45 -0.12 28.02 -2.52
N PRO A 46 -0.51 28.35 -3.77
CA PRO A 46 0.33 28.81 -4.89
C PRO A 46 0.46 30.33 -5.07
N TYR A 47 0.09 31.14 -4.07
CA TYR A 47 -0.02 32.60 -4.16
C TYR A 47 1.02 33.34 -3.32
N GLY A 48 1.14 34.64 -3.54
CA GLY A 48 1.82 35.58 -2.63
C GLY A 48 3.30 35.82 -2.92
N ILE A 49 3.78 35.52 -4.13
CA ILE A 49 5.20 35.75 -4.50
C ILE A 49 5.62 37.21 -4.34
N GLU A 50 4.72 38.16 -4.59
CA GLU A 50 4.99 39.60 -4.49
C GLU A 50 5.45 40.01 -3.09
N SER A 51 4.89 39.37 -2.05
CA SER A 51 5.27 39.63 -0.65
C SER A 51 6.71 39.17 -0.32
N PHE A 52 7.26 38.24 -1.11
CA PHE A 52 8.63 37.73 -0.91
C PHE A 52 9.68 38.53 -1.69
N ASN A 53 9.34 39.48 -2.53
CA ASN A 53 10.30 40.24 -3.34
C ASN A 53 11.41 40.87 -2.48
N ILE A 54 11.09 41.35 -1.28
CA ILE A 54 12.04 42.02 -0.39
C ILE A 54 13.10 41.06 0.21
N VAL A 55 12.84 39.74 0.20
CA VAL A 55 13.76 38.72 0.73
C VAL A 55 14.48 37.93 -0.36
N LEU A 56 14.07 38.07 -1.65
CA LEU A 56 14.70 37.33 -2.76
C LEU A 56 16.18 37.68 -2.92
N GLU A 57 16.53 38.97 -2.98
CA GLU A 57 17.93 39.39 -3.17
C GLU A 57 18.83 38.90 -2.02
N PRO A 58 18.50 39.12 -0.74
CA PRO A 58 19.27 38.56 0.38
C PRO A 58 19.43 37.04 0.34
N LEU A 59 18.37 36.29 -0.05
CA LEU A 59 18.43 34.83 -0.19
C LEU A 59 19.39 34.41 -1.31
N TRP A 60 19.33 35.03 -2.48
CA TRP A 60 20.22 34.76 -3.62
C TRP A 60 21.68 35.05 -3.29
N ARG A 61 21.93 36.18 -2.64
CA ARG A 61 23.27 36.56 -2.20
C ARG A 61 23.80 35.57 -1.15
N GLY A 62 22.95 35.22 -0.17
CA GLY A 62 23.28 34.27 0.87
C GLY A 62 23.55 32.84 0.36
N MET A 63 22.83 32.38 -0.65
CA MET A 63 23.07 31.09 -1.32
C MET A 63 24.49 31.00 -1.92
N ARG A 64 25.05 32.10 -2.40
CA ARG A 64 26.40 32.16 -2.99
C ARG A 64 27.52 32.31 -1.93
N THR A 65 27.22 32.92 -0.79
CA THR A 65 28.20 33.26 0.22
C THR A 65 28.28 32.26 1.38
N HIS A 66 27.15 31.66 1.78
CA HIS A 66 27.10 30.75 2.91
C HIS A 66 27.45 29.29 2.56
N ARG A 67 27.72 28.48 3.58
CA ARG A 67 28.04 27.06 3.51
C ARG A 67 27.33 26.28 4.62
N GLY A 68 27.29 24.96 4.53
CA GLY A 68 26.75 24.05 5.55
C GLY A 68 25.30 24.33 5.91
N LYS A 69 24.95 24.32 7.19
CA LYS A 69 23.55 24.45 7.65
C LYS A 69 22.85 25.73 7.24
N VAL A 70 23.57 26.84 7.14
CA VAL A 70 23.01 28.11 6.66
C VAL A 70 22.62 27.99 5.20
N LEU A 71 23.54 27.50 4.36
CA LEU A 71 23.23 27.24 2.95
C LEU A 71 22.04 26.30 2.79
N ALA A 72 21.95 25.22 3.57
CA ALA A 72 20.82 24.29 3.51
C ALA A 72 19.48 24.99 3.80
N SER A 73 19.43 25.91 4.79
CA SER A 73 18.20 26.67 5.10
C SER A 73 17.84 27.67 4.01
N PHE A 74 18.85 28.33 3.40
CA PHE A 74 18.64 29.24 2.25
C PHE A 74 18.16 28.50 1.01
N LEU A 75 18.72 27.32 0.71
CA LEU A 75 18.25 26.45 -0.36
C LEU A 75 16.77 25.99 -0.14
N ARG A 76 16.41 25.67 1.10
CA ARG A 76 15.02 25.34 1.46
C ARG A 76 14.07 26.51 1.20
N ALA A 77 14.48 27.73 1.58
CA ALA A 77 13.67 28.92 1.33
C ALA A 77 13.45 29.14 -0.16
N LEU A 78 14.53 29.19 -0.94
CA LEU A 78 14.47 29.38 -2.38
C LEU A 78 13.70 28.26 -3.08
N GLY A 79 13.92 26.99 -2.70
CA GLY A 79 13.18 25.84 -3.26
C GLY A 79 11.67 25.91 -3.02
N ASN A 80 11.21 26.50 -1.91
CA ASN A 80 9.79 26.72 -1.66
C ASN A 80 9.22 27.97 -2.35
N LEU A 81 10.07 28.94 -2.71
CA LEU A 81 9.67 30.14 -3.46
C LEU A 81 9.51 29.88 -4.96
N ILE A 82 10.32 29.01 -5.55
CA ILE A 82 10.26 28.69 -7.00
C ILE A 82 8.84 28.33 -7.47
N PRO A 83 8.07 27.44 -6.78
CA PRO A 83 6.72 27.08 -7.21
C PRO A 83 5.70 28.24 -7.13
N LEU A 84 6.05 29.37 -6.52
CA LEU A 84 5.19 30.56 -6.45
C LEU A 84 5.45 31.50 -7.62
N MET A 85 6.55 31.32 -8.37
CA MET A 85 6.96 32.16 -9.49
C MET A 85 6.23 31.74 -10.77
N ASP A 86 6.11 32.67 -11.71
CA ASP A 86 5.69 32.36 -13.07
C ASP A 86 6.65 31.39 -13.77
N ALA A 87 6.15 30.59 -14.70
CA ALA A 87 6.89 29.48 -15.31
C ALA A 87 8.23 29.91 -15.94
N GLU A 88 8.31 31.08 -16.55
CA GLU A 88 9.52 31.63 -17.17
C GLU A 88 10.60 31.93 -16.11
N TYR A 89 10.24 32.68 -15.08
CA TYR A 89 11.13 33.00 -13.96
C TYR A 89 11.50 31.74 -13.15
N ALA A 90 10.55 30.86 -12.91
CA ALA A 90 10.79 29.61 -12.22
C ALA A 90 11.80 28.72 -12.94
N GLY A 91 11.74 28.65 -14.29
CA GLY A 91 12.73 27.95 -15.11
C GLY A 91 14.13 28.51 -14.93
N TYR A 92 14.28 29.82 -15.10
CA TYR A 92 15.58 30.51 -14.97
C TYR A 92 16.16 30.32 -13.55
N TYR A 93 15.39 30.60 -12.52
CA TYR A 93 15.86 30.49 -11.15
C TYR A 93 16.14 29.04 -10.72
N THR A 94 15.43 28.07 -11.27
CA THR A 94 15.73 26.66 -11.06
C THR A 94 17.14 26.30 -11.57
N GLU A 95 17.52 26.72 -12.76
CA GLU A 95 18.85 26.45 -13.30
C GLU A 95 19.95 27.06 -12.42
N GLU A 96 19.75 28.29 -11.93
CA GLU A 96 20.69 28.93 -11.01
C GLU A 96 20.84 28.19 -9.67
N ILE A 97 19.72 27.78 -9.07
CA ILE A 97 19.75 27.00 -7.83
C ILE A 97 20.41 25.64 -8.06
N MET A 98 20.06 24.96 -9.15
CA MET A 98 20.58 23.62 -9.42
C MET A 98 22.09 23.59 -9.66
N ARG A 99 22.71 24.68 -10.11
CA ARG A 99 24.17 24.81 -10.17
C ARG A 99 24.81 24.71 -8.79
N VAL A 100 24.17 25.27 -7.76
CA VAL A 100 24.63 25.17 -6.37
C VAL A 100 24.29 23.82 -5.79
N VAL A 101 23.07 23.37 -5.98
CA VAL A 101 22.55 22.07 -5.51
C VAL A 101 23.40 20.90 -6.02
N ASN A 102 23.79 20.91 -7.31
CA ASN A 102 24.64 19.88 -7.89
C ASN A 102 26.03 19.78 -7.23
N ARG A 103 26.55 20.88 -6.71
CA ARG A 103 27.82 20.88 -5.96
C ARG A 103 27.65 20.27 -4.57
N GLU A 104 26.48 20.39 -3.97
CA GLU A 104 26.18 19.92 -2.63
C GLU A 104 25.64 18.48 -2.60
N PHE A 105 25.49 17.79 -3.75
CA PHE A 105 25.07 16.39 -3.81
C PHE A 105 26.03 15.44 -3.07
N ASP A 106 27.33 15.77 -3.04
CA ASP A 106 28.34 15.00 -2.32
C ASP A 106 28.53 15.45 -0.86
N SER A 107 27.69 16.34 -0.37
CA SER A 107 27.80 16.82 1.01
C SER A 107 27.62 15.70 2.02
N PRO A 108 28.49 15.59 3.06
CA PRO A 108 28.33 14.61 4.13
C PRO A 108 27.23 14.97 5.12
N ASP A 109 26.76 16.23 5.14
CA ASP A 109 25.76 16.73 6.09
C ASP A 109 24.36 16.26 5.73
N ASP A 110 23.68 15.57 6.65
CA ASP A 110 22.34 15.01 6.44
C ASP A 110 21.27 16.10 6.26
N GLU A 111 21.43 17.26 6.90
CA GLU A 111 20.51 18.39 6.71
C GLU A 111 20.65 19.00 5.30
N MET A 112 21.89 19.06 4.80
CA MET A 112 22.13 19.47 3.42
C MET A 112 21.53 18.48 2.42
N LYS A 113 21.70 17.17 2.62
CA LYS A 113 21.10 16.14 1.76
C LYS A 113 19.57 16.26 1.70
N LYS A 114 18.93 16.48 2.85
CA LYS A 114 17.47 16.69 2.91
C LYS A 114 17.05 17.96 2.18
N ALA A 115 17.81 19.06 2.34
CA ALA A 115 17.52 20.32 1.65
C ALA A 115 17.64 20.18 0.14
N VAL A 116 18.71 19.56 -0.32
CA VAL A 116 18.99 19.29 -1.75
C VAL A 116 17.88 18.45 -2.37
N LEU A 117 17.48 17.35 -1.75
CA LEU A 117 16.42 16.48 -2.25
C LEU A 117 15.06 17.19 -2.26
N MET A 118 14.77 18.02 -1.24
CA MET A 118 13.54 18.81 -1.22
C MET A 118 13.52 19.86 -2.36
N VAL A 119 14.63 20.56 -2.58
CA VAL A 119 14.74 21.53 -3.69
C VAL A 119 14.52 20.82 -5.02
N LEU A 120 15.18 19.68 -5.24
CA LEU A 120 15.00 18.88 -6.45
C LEU A 120 13.52 18.49 -6.66
N GLN A 121 12.82 18.04 -5.61
CA GLN A 121 11.40 17.72 -5.69
C GLN A 121 10.54 18.91 -6.10
N LYS A 122 10.83 20.10 -5.56
CA LYS A 122 10.11 21.33 -5.90
C LYS A 122 10.38 21.76 -7.34
N CYS A 123 11.64 21.75 -7.77
CA CYS A 123 12.03 22.07 -9.12
C CYS A 123 11.39 21.11 -10.15
N CYS A 124 11.34 19.80 -9.86
CA CYS A 124 10.67 18.83 -10.75
C CYS A 124 9.17 19.11 -10.93
N LYS A 125 8.50 19.65 -9.91
CA LYS A 125 7.06 19.98 -9.99
C LYS A 125 6.78 21.32 -10.69
N THR A 126 7.79 22.11 -10.94
CA THR A 126 7.64 23.45 -11.51
C THR A 126 7.52 23.39 -13.04
N GLU A 127 6.58 24.14 -13.62
CA GLU A 127 6.26 24.07 -15.06
C GLU A 127 7.42 24.52 -15.97
N GLY A 128 8.16 25.54 -15.60
CA GLY A 128 9.27 26.08 -16.38
C GLY A 128 10.50 25.17 -16.52
N VAL A 129 10.55 24.02 -15.82
CA VAL A 129 11.70 23.10 -15.85
C VAL A 129 11.53 22.03 -16.91
N THR A 130 12.47 21.98 -17.87
CA THR A 130 12.39 21.06 -18.99
C THR A 130 12.87 19.64 -18.66
N PRO A 131 12.23 18.59 -19.19
CA PRO A 131 12.70 17.21 -19.03
C PRO A 131 14.13 16.97 -19.51
N LYS A 132 14.52 17.66 -20.58
CA LYS A 132 15.86 17.57 -21.17
C LYS A 132 16.93 18.04 -20.19
N TYR A 133 16.72 19.17 -19.52
CA TYR A 133 17.63 19.71 -18.52
C TYR A 133 17.80 18.73 -17.35
N LEU A 134 16.69 18.21 -16.83
CA LEU A 134 16.74 17.24 -15.74
C LEU A 134 17.47 15.94 -16.11
N ARG A 135 17.27 15.43 -17.33
CA ARG A 135 17.96 14.20 -17.80
C ARG A 135 19.46 14.40 -17.97
N GLN A 136 19.88 15.56 -18.48
CA GLN A 136 21.29 15.80 -18.83
C GLN A 136 22.13 16.32 -17.68
N GLU A 137 21.59 17.26 -16.90
CA GLU A 137 22.37 18.01 -15.91
C GLU A 137 22.14 17.53 -14.46
N VAL A 138 20.96 17.01 -14.14
CA VAL A 138 20.58 16.74 -12.76
C VAL A 138 20.59 15.25 -12.44
N ALA A 139 19.91 14.44 -13.25
CA ALA A 139 19.73 13.02 -13.00
C ALA A 139 21.05 12.23 -12.87
N PRO A 140 22.08 12.45 -13.70
CA PRO A 140 23.34 11.72 -13.56
C PRO A 140 23.99 11.91 -12.18
N ASN A 141 24.01 13.13 -11.68
CA ASN A 141 24.55 13.45 -10.37
C ASN A 141 23.66 12.89 -9.23
N PHE A 142 22.33 12.98 -9.40
CA PHE A 142 21.39 12.40 -8.45
C PHE A 142 21.59 10.88 -8.30
N PHE A 143 21.67 10.15 -9.42
CA PHE A 143 21.93 8.69 -9.36
C PHE A 143 23.31 8.38 -8.81
N LYS A 144 24.35 9.13 -9.17
CA LYS A 144 25.73 8.93 -8.69
C LYS A 144 25.86 9.06 -7.18
N TYR A 145 25.25 10.07 -6.56
CA TYR A 145 25.51 10.43 -5.15
C TYR A 145 24.44 9.93 -4.19
N PHE A 146 23.19 9.77 -4.62
CA PHE A 146 22.11 9.32 -3.75
C PHE A 146 21.75 7.85 -3.90
N TRP A 147 21.99 7.25 -5.09
CA TRP A 147 21.77 5.83 -5.31
C TRP A 147 23.03 5.00 -4.99
N VAL A 148 23.33 4.93 -3.70
CA VAL A 148 24.48 4.21 -3.14
C VAL A 148 24.04 3.29 -2.00
N ARG A 149 24.75 2.18 -1.78
CA ARG A 149 24.40 1.17 -0.74
C ARG A 149 24.20 1.79 0.65
N ARG A 150 24.97 2.82 1.01
CA ARG A 150 24.84 3.53 2.30
C ARG A 150 23.47 4.19 2.47
N THR A 151 22.88 4.74 1.42
CA THR A 151 21.56 5.37 1.45
C THR A 151 20.46 4.36 1.77
N ALA A 152 20.59 3.12 1.33
CA ALA A 152 19.62 2.06 1.60
C ALA A 152 19.55 1.69 3.09
N LEU A 153 20.64 1.87 3.83
CA LEU A 153 20.72 1.58 5.27
C LEU A 153 20.10 2.66 6.14
N ASP A 154 20.01 3.89 5.65
CA ASP A 154 19.35 5.00 6.37
C ASP A 154 17.86 5.03 5.99
N ARG A 155 17.00 4.66 6.95
CA ARG A 155 15.54 4.58 6.74
C ARG A 155 14.92 5.91 6.30
N GLN A 156 15.40 7.05 6.79
CA GLN A 156 14.84 8.35 6.45
C GLN A 156 15.30 8.79 5.06
N LEU A 157 16.59 8.68 4.80
CA LEU A 157 17.17 9.06 3.52
C LEU A 157 16.69 8.15 2.39
N ASN A 158 16.58 6.84 2.62
CA ASN A 158 16.00 5.88 1.68
C ASN A 158 14.58 6.29 1.24
N LYS A 159 13.69 6.59 2.21
CA LYS A 159 12.33 7.06 1.90
C LYS A 159 12.32 8.35 1.08
N LEU A 160 13.21 9.27 1.41
CA LEU A 160 13.31 10.56 0.74
C LEU A 160 13.83 10.41 -0.69
N VAL A 161 14.89 9.61 -0.90
CA VAL A 161 15.47 9.34 -2.21
C VAL A 161 14.48 8.58 -3.11
N THR A 162 13.83 7.53 -2.61
CA THR A 162 12.82 6.79 -3.38
C THR A 162 11.61 7.66 -3.75
N TYR A 163 11.21 8.57 -2.86
CA TYR A 163 10.15 9.55 -3.17
C TYR A 163 10.61 10.58 -4.21
N THR A 164 11.83 11.11 -4.09
CA THR A 164 12.41 12.05 -5.06
C THR A 164 12.53 11.40 -6.45
N THR A 165 12.91 10.12 -6.50
CA THR A 165 12.98 9.35 -7.76
C THR A 165 11.61 9.26 -8.43
N ALA A 166 10.55 9.03 -7.66
CA ALA A 166 9.18 9.00 -8.19
C ALA A 166 8.74 10.37 -8.73
N ILE A 167 9.04 11.47 -8.01
CA ILE A 167 8.72 12.82 -8.51
C ILE A 167 9.55 13.15 -9.76
N LEU A 168 10.84 12.80 -9.77
CA LEU A 168 11.69 13.03 -10.94
C LEU A 168 11.12 12.31 -12.17
N SER A 169 10.54 11.11 -12.00
CA SER A 169 9.94 10.33 -13.07
C SER A 169 8.75 11.03 -13.74
N GLU A 170 8.01 11.89 -13.04
CA GLU A 170 6.89 12.68 -13.62
C GLU A 170 7.36 13.58 -14.76
N LYS A 171 8.58 14.09 -14.67
CA LYS A 171 9.16 14.98 -15.71
C LYS A 171 10.01 14.23 -16.74
N VAL A 172 10.85 13.29 -16.29
CA VAL A 172 11.78 12.61 -17.19
C VAL A 172 11.22 11.33 -17.83
N GLY A 173 10.08 10.84 -17.32
CA GLY A 173 9.43 9.63 -17.80
C GLY A 173 9.89 8.36 -17.09
N ALA A 174 8.99 7.37 -16.99
CA ALA A 174 9.24 6.10 -16.35
C ALA A 174 10.40 5.30 -17.01
N PRO A 175 10.50 5.20 -18.35
CA PRO A 175 11.57 4.42 -18.99
C PRO A 175 12.97 4.88 -18.58
N PHE A 176 13.22 6.19 -18.55
CA PHE A 176 14.51 6.74 -18.14
C PHE A 176 14.90 6.37 -16.72
N ILE A 177 13.97 6.47 -15.79
CA ILE A 177 14.20 6.14 -14.38
C ILE A 177 14.41 4.64 -14.20
N ILE A 178 13.56 3.82 -14.80
CA ILE A 178 13.64 2.35 -14.69
C ILE A 178 14.98 1.85 -15.26
N GLU A 179 15.44 2.39 -16.37
CA GLU A 179 16.73 2.00 -16.94
C GLU A 179 17.90 2.27 -15.97
N ASN A 180 17.89 3.40 -15.26
CA ASN A 180 18.89 3.72 -14.24
C ASN A 180 18.77 2.85 -12.97
N LEU A 181 17.59 2.27 -12.70
CA LEU A 181 17.36 1.40 -11.56
C LEU A 181 17.67 -0.08 -11.82
N LEU A 182 17.90 -0.50 -13.05
CA LEU A 182 18.20 -1.91 -13.36
C LEU A 182 19.47 -2.42 -12.68
N THR A 183 20.52 -1.60 -12.57
CA THR A 183 21.75 -1.99 -11.88
C THR A 183 21.53 -2.12 -10.37
N PRO A 184 20.91 -1.14 -9.66
CA PRO A 184 20.51 -1.31 -8.26
C PRO A 184 19.61 -2.51 -7.98
N LEU A 185 18.71 -2.89 -8.90
CA LEU A 185 17.85 -4.07 -8.75
C LEU A 185 18.61 -5.40 -8.73
N ARG A 186 19.81 -5.45 -9.33
CA ARG A 186 20.67 -6.63 -9.40
C ARG A 186 21.87 -6.58 -8.46
N ASP A 187 21.88 -5.61 -7.54
CA ASP A 187 22.99 -5.44 -6.60
C ASP A 187 23.04 -6.59 -5.57
N GLU A 188 24.23 -6.96 -5.13
CA GLU A 188 24.44 -8.01 -4.12
C GLU A 188 23.83 -7.67 -2.76
N ALA A 189 23.78 -6.35 -2.40
CA ALA A 189 23.23 -5.89 -1.15
C ALA A 189 21.68 -5.88 -1.17
N GLU A 190 21.05 -6.78 -0.44
CA GLU A 190 19.58 -6.87 -0.35
C GLU A 190 18.88 -5.57 0.05
N PRO A 191 19.36 -4.77 1.04
CA PRO A 191 18.72 -3.48 1.35
C PRO A 191 18.70 -2.52 0.16
N PHE A 192 19.73 -2.59 -0.70
CA PHE A 192 19.82 -1.73 -1.89
C PHE A 192 18.87 -2.22 -3.00
N ARG A 193 18.76 -3.53 -3.21
CA ARG A 193 17.73 -4.12 -4.09
C ARG A 193 16.33 -3.73 -3.63
N THR A 194 16.03 -3.86 -2.33
CA THR A 194 14.72 -3.49 -1.75
C THR A 194 14.41 -2.01 -1.98
N MET A 195 15.39 -1.13 -1.80
CA MET A 195 15.25 0.30 -2.09
C MET A 195 14.92 0.54 -3.57
N ALA A 196 15.58 -0.16 -4.49
CA ALA A 196 15.34 -0.07 -5.93
C ALA A 196 13.93 -0.57 -6.31
N VAL A 197 13.49 -1.71 -5.76
CA VAL A 197 12.14 -2.24 -5.97
C VAL A 197 11.08 -1.26 -5.46
N HIS A 198 11.29 -0.65 -4.29
CA HIS A 198 10.39 0.37 -3.77
C HIS A 198 10.29 1.61 -4.67
N ALA A 199 11.40 2.04 -5.26
CA ALA A 199 11.38 3.17 -6.20
C ALA A 199 10.64 2.81 -7.49
N VAL A 200 10.94 1.64 -8.08
CA VAL A 200 10.22 1.15 -9.28
C VAL A 200 8.73 1.06 -9.00
N SER A 201 8.33 0.46 -7.86
CA SER A 201 6.91 0.35 -7.50
C SER A 201 6.22 1.72 -7.44
N LYS A 202 6.88 2.73 -6.85
CA LYS A 202 6.33 4.10 -6.78
C LYS A 202 6.22 4.75 -8.16
N VAL A 203 7.24 4.57 -9.01
CA VAL A 203 7.23 5.09 -10.38
C VAL A 203 6.09 4.48 -11.18
N VAL A 204 5.95 3.15 -11.11
CA VAL A 204 4.89 2.40 -11.80
C VAL A 204 3.50 2.75 -11.25
N ALA A 205 3.35 2.89 -9.93
CA ALA A 205 2.09 3.30 -9.33
C ALA A 205 1.66 4.73 -9.73
N LEU A 206 2.64 5.61 -10.01
CA LEU A 206 2.39 7.02 -10.35
C LEU A 206 2.11 7.23 -11.84
N LEU A 207 2.91 6.62 -12.70
CA LEU A 207 2.91 6.86 -14.15
C LEU A 207 2.34 5.69 -14.96
N GLY A 208 2.16 4.54 -14.35
CA GLY A 208 1.92 3.31 -15.08
C GLY A 208 3.20 2.81 -15.78
N ILE A 209 2.99 1.93 -16.74
CA ILE A 209 4.08 1.22 -17.44
C ILE A 209 3.87 1.22 -18.97
N ALA A 210 2.92 2.03 -19.46
CA ALA A 210 2.52 2.04 -20.87
C ALA A 210 3.65 2.45 -21.82
N ASP A 211 4.53 3.33 -21.37
CA ASP A 211 5.61 3.92 -22.18
C ASP A 211 6.89 3.06 -22.24
N LEU A 212 6.92 1.91 -21.54
CA LEU A 212 8.05 0.99 -21.61
C LEU A 212 8.04 0.22 -22.93
N ASP A 213 9.21 0.09 -23.52
CA ASP A 213 9.42 -0.82 -24.64
C ASP A 213 9.60 -2.27 -24.16
N GLU A 214 9.35 -3.22 -25.04
CA GLU A 214 9.44 -4.66 -24.75
C GLU A 214 10.81 -5.06 -24.18
N ARG A 215 11.88 -4.43 -24.66
CA ARG A 215 13.25 -4.71 -24.25
C ARG A 215 13.50 -4.31 -22.80
N LEU A 216 12.97 -3.15 -22.39
CA LEU A 216 13.10 -2.67 -21.03
C LEU A 216 12.18 -3.45 -20.09
N GLU A 217 11.00 -3.87 -20.56
CA GLU A 217 10.10 -4.77 -19.81
C GLU A 217 10.79 -6.10 -19.46
N ILE A 218 11.41 -6.74 -20.45
CA ILE A 218 12.16 -8.00 -20.24
C ILE A 218 13.25 -7.81 -19.18
N ARG A 219 14.08 -6.77 -19.33
CA ARG A 219 15.17 -6.47 -18.39
C ARG A 219 14.67 -6.16 -16.97
N LEU A 220 13.54 -5.48 -16.87
CA LEU A 220 12.90 -5.15 -15.58
C LEU A 220 12.37 -6.40 -14.89
N ILE A 221 11.62 -7.24 -15.61
CA ILE A 221 11.07 -8.48 -15.06
C ILE A 221 12.19 -9.43 -14.62
N ASP A 222 13.22 -9.61 -15.42
CA ASP A 222 14.39 -10.41 -15.06
C ASP A 222 15.07 -9.89 -13.77
N ALA A 223 15.27 -8.58 -13.67
CA ALA A 223 15.90 -7.98 -12.51
C ALA A 223 15.03 -8.13 -11.23
N LEU A 224 13.71 -7.97 -11.35
CA LEU A 224 12.78 -8.18 -10.24
C LEU A 224 12.72 -9.66 -9.81
N LEU A 225 12.82 -10.57 -10.78
CA LEU A 225 12.82 -12.01 -10.52
C LEU A 225 14.08 -12.44 -9.75
N ILE A 226 15.25 -11.93 -10.16
CA ILE A 226 16.51 -12.12 -9.42
C ILE A 226 16.39 -11.55 -8.00
N ALA A 227 15.88 -10.32 -7.85
CA ALA A 227 15.71 -9.72 -6.54
C ALA A 227 14.78 -10.54 -5.63
N PHE A 228 13.73 -11.14 -6.19
CA PHE A 228 12.83 -12.03 -5.46
C PHE A 228 13.49 -13.36 -5.05
N GLN A 229 14.23 -13.98 -5.96
CA GLN A 229 14.91 -15.27 -5.69
C GLN A 229 16.01 -15.15 -4.62
N GLU A 230 16.72 -14.03 -4.60
CA GLU A 230 17.83 -13.78 -3.67
C GLU A 230 17.39 -13.11 -2.37
N GLN A 231 16.09 -12.99 -2.12
CA GLN A 231 15.58 -12.39 -0.89
C GLN A 231 15.76 -13.31 0.31
N THR A 232 16.39 -12.79 1.38
CA THR A 232 16.65 -13.54 2.62
C THR A 232 15.91 -12.97 3.83
N ASN A 233 15.44 -11.74 3.76
CA ASN A 233 14.77 -11.03 4.88
C ASN A 233 13.24 -11.14 4.82
N HIS A 234 12.60 -10.95 5.98
CA HIS A 234 11.13 -10.90 6.13
C HIS A 234 10.46 -9.67 5.50
N ASP A 235 11.21 -8.80 4.82
CA ASP A 235 10.62 -7.61 4.21
C ASP A 235 9.74 -7.99 3.01
N SER A 236 8.47 -7.62 3.11
CA SER A 236 7.48 -7.82 2.05
C SER A 236 7.67 -6.88 0.83
N GLY A 237 8.67 -6.00 0.86
CA GLY A 237 8.85 -4.95 -0.13
C GLY A 237 9.10 -5.48 -1.54
N ILE A 238 9.93 -6.49 -1.68
CA ILE A 238 10.33 -7.03 -2.99
C ILE A 238 9.15 -7.71 -3.69
N PHE A 239 8.46 -8.64 -3.04
CA PHE A 239 7.35 -9.34 -3.70
C PHE A 239 6.14 -8.42 -3.94
N ARG A 240 5.87 -7.45 -3.05
CA ARG A 240 4.84 -6.44 -3.29
C ARG A 240 5.18 -5.54 -4.47
N GLY A 241 6.43 -5.10 -4.55
CA GLY A 241 6.89 -4.29 -5.67
C GLY A 241 6.83 -5.04 -7.00
N PHE A 242 7.24 -6.30 -7.01
CA PHE A 242 7.08 -7.17 -8.18
C PHE A 242 5.59 -7.31 -8.55
N GLY A 243 4.73 -7.55 -7.58
CA GLY A 243 3.29 -7.64 -7.79
C GLY A 243 2.68 -6.37 -8.41
N ILE A 244 3.11 -5.17 -7.98
CA ILE A 244 2.67 -3.89 -8.56
C ILE A 244 3.06 -3.79 -10.03
N VAL A 245 4.29 -4.14 -10.38
CA VAL A 245 4.78 -4.14 -11.77
C VAL A 245 4.02 -5.15 -12.61
N ALA A 246 3.84 -6.38 -12.11
CA ALA A 246 3.10 -7.43 -12.80
C ALA A 246 1.63 -7.05 -13.04
N THR A 247 0.98 -6.42 -12.06
CA THR A 247 -0.39 -5.94 -12.20
C THR A 247 -0.49 -4.80 -13.21
N ALA A 248 0.49 -3.90 -13.26
CA ALA A 248 0.52 -2.80 -14.22
C ALA A 248 0.78 -3.27 -15.66
N LEU A 249 1.58 -4.32 -15.85
CA LEU A 249 1.80 -4.96 -17.16
C LEU A 249 0.57 -5.74 -17.63
N ASP A 250 -0.20 -6.29 -16.70
CA ASP A 250 -1.42 -7.07 -16.96
C ASP A 250 -1.21 -8.11 -18.07
N LYS A 251 -1.89 -7.99 -19.21
CA LYS A 251 -1.80 -8.94 -20.34
C LYS A 251 -0.39 -9.06 -20.94
N ARG A 252 0.44 -8.02 -20.81
CA ARG A 252 1.85 -8.06 -21.27
C ARG A 252 2.73 -8.98 -20.42
N MET A 253 2.26 -9.40 -19.25
CA MET A 253 2.93 -10.43 -18.44
C MET A 253 2.93 -11.84 -19.06
N LYS A 254 2.08 -12.12 -20.05
CA LYS A 254 1.91 -13.47 -20.61
C LYS A 254 3.21 -14.19 -20.97
N PRO A 255 4.20 -13.57 -21.67
CA PRO A 255 5.46 -14.25 -22.02
C PRO A 255 6.31 -14.63 -20.80
N PHE A 256 6.15 -13.92 -19.68
CA PHE A 256 6.97 -14.08 -18.48
C PHE A 256 6.35 -15.02 -17.45
N LEU A 257 5.08 -15.40 -17.58
CA LEU A 257 4.36 -16.17 -16.56
C LEU A 257 4.96 -17.56 -16.33
N SER A 258 5.33 -18.28 -17.39
CA SER A 258 5.83 -19.67 -17.27
C SER A 258 7.08 -19.77 -16.40
N PRO A 259 8.17 -19.01 -16.65
CA PRO A 259 9.35 -19.03 -15.79
C PRO A 259 9.06 -18.53 -14.37
N ILE A 260 8.25 -17.48 -14.20
CA ILE A 260 7.89 -16.95 -12.88
C ILE A 260 7.14 -17.99 -12.04
N ILE A 261 6.15 -18.66 -12.63
CA ILE A 261 5.38 -19.69 -11.93
C ILE A 261 6.25 -20.89 -11.59
N SER A 262 7.16 -21.30 -12.45
CA SER A 262 8.11 -22.38 -12.14
C SER A 262 8.96 -22.06 -10.91
N ILE A 263 9.42 -20.82 -10.76
CA ILE A 263 10.16 -20.36 -9.59
C ILE A 263 9.28 -20.33 -8.34
N ILE A 264 8.06 -19.80 -8.44
CA ILE A 264 7.11 -19.79 -7.33
C ILE A 264 6.80 -21.21 -6.84
N LEU A 265 6.58 -22.16 -7.74
CA LEU A 265 6.32 -23.55 -7.40
C LEU A 265 7.49 -24.20 -6.66
N ASN A 266 8.73 -23.91 -7.06
CA ASN A 266 9.92 -24.36 -6.36
C ASN A 266 10.02 -23.70 -4.96
N HIS A 267 9.72 -22.43 -4.86
CA HIS A 267 9.74 -21.68 -3.59
C HIS A 267 8.63 -22.13 -2.63
N LEU A 268 7.45 -22.51 -3.10
CA LEU A 268 6.38 -23.08 -2.26
C LEU A 268 6.80 -24.42 -1.59
N LYS A 269 7.76 -25.13 -2.16
CA LYS A 269 8.33 -26.38 -1.59
C LYS A 269 9.66 -26.16 -0.87
N HIS A 270 10.10 -24.91 -0.69
CA HIS A 270 11.38 -24.60 -0.07
C HIS A 270 11.41 -24.96 1.42
N LYS A 271 12.58 -25.31 1.96
CA LYS A 271 12.74 -25.67 3.39
C LYS A 271 12.42 -24.52 4.35
N SER A 272 12.80 -23.29 3.99
CA SER A 272 12.53 -22.10 4.79
C SER A 272 11.05 -21.71 4.73
N PRO A 273 10.36 -21.55 5.89
CA PRO A 273 8.98 -21.07 5.94
C PRO A 273 8.82 -19.69 5.32
N LEU A 274 9.79 -18.80 5.53
CA LEU A 274 9.79 -17.45 4.98
C LEU A 274 9.71 -17.44 3.44
N VAL A 275 10.51 -18.28 2.78
CA VAL A 275 10.50 -18.37 1.32
C VAL A 275 9.15 -18.88 0.82
N ARG A 276 8.54 -19.86 1.54
CA ARG A 276 7.20 -20.35 1.21
C ARG A 276 6.12 -19.27 1.40
N GLU A 277 6.24 -18.49 2.48
CA GLU A 277 5.31 -17.37 2.74
C GLU A 277 5.36 -16.34 1.61
N HIS A 278 6.55 -15.85 1.25
CA HIS A 278 6.72 -14.87 0.16
C HIS A 278 6.24 -15.41 -1.19
N ALA A 279 6.48 -16.70 -1.47
CA ALA A 279 6.01 -17.35 -2.69
C ALA A 279 4.47 -17.39 -2.74
N ALA A 280 3.81 -17.74 -1.64
CA ALA A 280 2.36 -17.76 -1.55
C ALA A 280 1.75 -16.35 -1.66
N ASP A 281 2.37 -15.34 -1.03
CA ASP A 281 1.92 -13.95 -1.13
C ASP A 281 2.08 -13.40 -2.55
N LEU A 282 3.19 -13.69 -3.24
CA LEU A 282 3.37 -13.33 -4.65
C LEU A 282 2.37 -14.05 -5.55
N CYS A 283 2.13 -15.34 -5.28
CA CYS A 283 1.11 -16.13 -5.98
C CYS A 283 -0.28 -15.49 -5.89
N ALA A 284 -0.68 -15.04 -4.70
CA ALA A 284 -1.96 -14.36 -4.49
C ALA A 284 -2.14 -13.11 -5.36
N ILE A 285 -1.06 -12.36 -5.60
CA ILE A 285 -1.07 -11.15 -6.44
C ILE A 285 -1.07 -11.49 -7.93
N LEU A 286 -0.35 -12.55 -8.34
CA LEU A 286 -0.22 -12.92 -9.76
C LEU A 286 -1.44 -13.67 -10.31
N ILE A 287 -2.22 -14.34 -9.48
CA ILE A 287 -3.41 -15.09 -9.92
C ILE A 287 -4.39 -14.25 -10.76
N PRO A 288 -4.75 -13.02 -10.38
CA PRO A 288 -5.58 -12.16 -11.23
C PRO A 288 -4.93 -11.84 -12.58
N VAL A 289 -3.62 -11.64 -12.61
CA VAL A 289 -2.86 -11.37 -13.85
C VAL A 289 -2.87 -12.61 -14.76
N ILE A 290 -2.67 -13.81 -14.21
CA ILE A 290 -2.73 -15.09 -14.93
C ILE A 290 -4.11 -15.25 -15.60
N LYS A 291 -5.20 -14.95 -14.86
CA LYS A 291 -6.58 -14.93 -15.41
C LYS A 291 -6.70 -13.97 -16.58
N ASN A 292 -6.21 -12.73 -16.43
CA ASN A 292 -6.31 -11.70 -17.47
C ASN A 292 -5.50 -12.06 -18.73
N CYS A 293 -4.42 -12.82 -18.56
CA CYS A 293 -3.62 -13.38 -19.66
C CYS A 293 -4.30 -14.59 -20.35
N GLY A 294 -5.39 -15.13 -19.78
CA GLY A 294 -6.11 -16.27 -20.31
C GLY A 294 -5.47 -17.64 -20.03
N GLU A 295 -4.50 -17.70 -19.11
CA GLU A 295 -3.72 -18.93 -18.77
C GLU A 295 -4.45 -19.78 -17.72
N LEU A 296 -5.66 -20.27 -18.05
CA LEU A 296 -6.53 -21.01 -17.11
C LEU A 296 -5.96 -22.36 -16.67
N GLU A 297 -5.21 -23.05 -17.53
CA GLU A 297 -4.54 -24.30 -17.14
C GLU A 297 -3.47 -24.07 -16.07
N MET A 298 -2.71 -23.00 -16.21
CA MET A 298 -1.73 -22.58 -15.22
C MET A 298 -2.39 -22.25 -13.88
N LEU A 299 -3.54 -21.56 -13.93
CA LEU A 299 -4.33 -21.23 -12.75
C LEU A 299 -4.81 -22.50 -12.02
N ASN A 300 -5.32 -23.50 -12.77
CA ASN A 300 -5.75 -24.78 -12.20
C ASN A 300 -4.56 -25.56 -11.56
N LYS A 301 -3.41 -25.59 -12.20
CA LYS A 301 -2.18 -26.22 -11.62
C LYS A 301 -1.78 -25.55 -10.31
N LEU A 302 -1.82 -24.21 -10.25
CA LEU A 302 -1.55 -23.47 -9.02
C LEU A 302 -2.58 -23.79 -7.92
N SER A 303 -3.86 -23.87 -8.26
CA SER A 303 -4.93 -24.19 -7.30
C SER A 303 -4.74 -25.58 -6.66
N ILE A 304 -4.33 -26.58 -7.44
CA ILE A 304 -4.04 -27.93 -6.93
C ILE A 304 -2.88 -27.87 -5.93
N ILE A 305 -1.78 -27.20 -6.28
CA ILE A 305 -0.59 -27.15 -5.42
C ILE A 305 -0.87 -26.35 -4.14
N LEU A 306 -1.62 -25.25 -4.22
CA LEU A 306 -2.06 -24.49 -3.05
C LEU A 306 -2.95 -25.34 -2.13
N TYR A 307 -3.84 -26.15 -2.69
CA TYR A 307 -4.70 -27.07 -1.93
C TYR A 307 -3.86 -28.16 -1.24
N GLU A 308 -2.89 -28.77 -1.93
CA GLU A 308 -1.97 -29.74 -1.35
C GLU A 308 -1.14 -29.13 -0.21
N SER A 309 -0.90 -27.82 -0.26
CA SER A 309 -0.14 -27.07 0.74
C SER A 309 -0.97 -26.64 1.96
N LEU A 310 -2.28 -26.95 2.04
CA LEU A 310 -3.12 -26.61 3.19
C LEU A 310 -2.73 -27.35 4.50
N GLY A 311 -1.91 -28.41 4.40
CA GLY A 311 -1.31 -29.10 5.53
C GLY A 311 -0.11 -28.39 6.16
N GLU A 312 0.17 -27.14 5.81
CA GLU A 312 1.30 -26.36 6.32
C GLU A 312 1.24 -26.16 7.84
N VAL A 313 2.38 -26.37 8.49
CA VAL A 313 2.51 -26.29 9.97
C VAL A 313 2.69 -24.85 10.44
N TYR A 314 3.37 -24.00 9.64
CA TYR A 314 3.65 -22.61 10.01
C TYR A 314 2.46 -21.72 9.68
N PRO A 315 1.83 -21.08 10.68
CA PRO A 315 0.58 -20.34 10.48
C PRO A 315 0.73 -19.10 9.59
N GLU A 316 1.90 -18.47 9.55
CA GLU A 316 2.18 -17.35 8.64
C GLU A 316 2.09 -17.80 7.19
N VAL A 317 2.72 -18.94 6.87
CA VAL A 317 2.70 -19.55 5.53
C VAL A 317 1.29 -20.01 5.17
N LEU A 318 0.62 -20.71 6.09
CA LEU A 318 -0.76 -21.17 5.90
C LEU A 318 -1.70 -19.99 5.60
N GLY A 319 -1.54 -18.88 6.32
CA GLY A 319 -2.31 -17.67 6.06
C GLY A 319 -2.11 -17.11 4.65
N SER A 320 -0.86 -17.11 4.14
CA SER A 320 -0.54 -16.69 2.76
C SER A 320 -1.12 -17.66 1.72
N ILE A 321 -1.04 -18.97 1.97
CA ILE A 321 -1.64 -19.99 1.10
C ILE A 321 -3.16 -19.80 1.00
N LEU A 322 -3.84 -19.55 2.13
CA LEU A 322 -5.28 -19.28 2.15
C LEU A 322 -5.64 -18.00 1.36
N SER A 323 -4.81 -16.96 1.46
CA SER A 323 -4.99 -15.75 0.65
C SER A 323 -4.83 -16.03 -0.85
N ALA A 324 -3.84 -16.83 -1.24
CA ALA A 324 -3.64 -17.24 -2.62
C ALA A 324 -4.81 -18.11 -3.13
N MET A 325 -5.28 -19.06 -2.32
CA MET A 325 -6.47 -19.86 -2.64
C MET A 325 -7.73 -18.99 -2.81
N SER A 326 -7.88 -17.97 -1.97
CA SER A 326 -8.99 -17.03 -2.09
C SER A 326 -8.95 -16.27 -3.43
N SER A 327 -7.76 -15.85 -3.87
CA SER A 327 -7.56 -15.25 -5.20
C SER A 327 -7.86 -16.25 -6.33
N ALA A 328 -7.46 -17.52 -6.17
CA ALA A 328 -7.72 -18.58 -7.14
C ALA A 328 -9.22 -18.85 -7.31
N VAL A 329 -9.96 -18.97 -6.22
CA VAL A 329 -11.42 -19.15 -6.24
C VAL A 329 -12.11 -17.98 -6.95
N MET A 330 -11.69 -16.74 -6.70
CA MET A 330 -12.26 -15.56 -7.36
C MET A 330 -11.96 -15.49 -8.86
N CYS A 331 -10.83 -16.02 -9.26
CA CYS A 331 -10.33 -15.89 -10.63
C CYS A 331 -10.64 -17.08 -11.52
N SER A 332 -10.98 -18.25 -10.96
CA SER A 332 -11.24 -19.48 -11.68
C SER A 332 -12.70 -19.59 -12.15
N ASN A 333 -12.91 -20.41 -13.18
CA ASN A 333 -14.24 -20.92 -13.47
C ASN A 333 -14.57 -22.05 -12.48
N LEU A 334 -15.50 -21.79 -11.56
CA LEU A 334 -15.78 -22.65 -10.41
C LEU A 334 -16.24 -24.06 -10.80
N SER A 335 -16.91 -24.20 -11.97
CA SER A 335 -17.31 -25.52 -12.51
C SER A 335 -16.13 -26.37 -13.00
N LYS A 336 -14.98 -25.73 -13.28
CA LYS A 336 -13.76 -26.38 -13.78
C LYS A 336 -12.60 -26.29 -12.80
N LEU A 337 -12.81 -25.72 -11.64
CA LEU A 337 -11.78 -25.60 -10.60
C LEU A 337 -11.36 -26.97 -10.10
N GLN A 338 -10.03 -27.15 -9.96
CA GLN A 338 -9.41 -28.35 -9.41
C GLN A 338 -8.55 -27.99 -8.21
N PRO A 339 -8.76 -28.61 -7.03
CA PRO A 339 -9.86 -29.51 -6.74
C PRO A 339 -11.20 -28.80 -6.67
N PRO A 340 -12.33 -29.51 -6.81
CA PRO A 340 -13.66 -28.89 -6.80
C PRO A 340 -14.02 -28.37 -5.41
N ILE A 341 -14.90 -27.36 -5.34
CA ILE A 341 -15.30 -26.66 -4.11
C ILE A 341 -15.81 -27.60 -3.02
N ASN A 342 -16.54 -28.65 -3.39
CA ASN A 342 -17.05 -29.67 -2.45
C ASN A 342 -15.94 -30.47 -1.74
N GLN A 343 -14.72 -30.50 -2.27
CA GLN A 343 -13.53 -31.07 -1.62
C GLN A 343 -12.78 -30.02 -0.81
N ILE A 344 -12.72 -28.77 -1.30
CA ILE A 344 -12.01 -27.69 -0.63
C ILE A 344 -12.65 -27.35 0.73
N VAL A 345 -13.98 -27.16 0.78
CA VAL A 345 -14.66 -26.68 1.98
C VAL A 345 -14.51 -27.60 3.20
N PRO A 346 -14.65 -28.93 3.10
CA PRO A 346 -14.43 -29.81 4.25
C PRO A 346 -12.99 -29.77 4.81
N THR A 347 -11.99 -29.50 3.97
CA THR A 347 -10.60 -29.33 4.44
C THR A 347 -10.35 -27.98 5.08
N LEU A 348 -11.13 -26.95 4.76
CA LEU A 348 -11.04 -25.64 5.39
C LEU A 348 -11.69 -25.61 6.78
N THR A 349 -12.77 -26.38 7.02
CA THR A 349 -13.52 -26.36 8.28
C THR A 349 -12.64 -26.60 9.51
N PRO A 350 -11.71 -27.58 9.56
CA PRO A 350 -10.80 -27.76 10.70
C PRO A 350 -9.85 -26.59 10.91
N ILE A 351 -9.44 -25.90 9.82
CA ILE A 351 -8.51 -24.77 9.88
C ILE A 351 -9.15 -23.55 10.56
N LEU A 352 -10.48 -23.40 10.59
CA LEU A 352 -11.20 -22.37 11.35
C LEU A 352 -10.88 -22.38 12.85
N ARG A 353 -10.37 -23.49 13.38
CA ARG A 353 -9.93 -23.62 14.78
C ARG A 353 -8.53 -23.05 15.03
N ASN A 354 -7.78 -22.70 13.99
CA ASN A 354 -6.49 -22.07 14.14
C ASN A 354 -6.66 -20.66 14.71
N ARG A 355 -5.88 -20.30 15.74
CA ARG A 355 -5.99 -19.02 16.45
C ARG A 355 -4.95 -17.98 16.01
N HIS A 356 -4.19 -18.27 14.96
CA HIS A 356 -3.26 -17.30 14.40
C HIS A 356 -4.02 -16.26 13.55
N ARG A 357 -3.80 -14.97 13.83
CA ARG A 357 -4.54 -13.85 13.21
C ARG A 357 -4.60 -13.89 11.68
N LYS A 358 -3.47 -14.17 11.02
CA LYS A 358 -3.39 -14.21 9.55
C LYS A 358 -4.24 -15.36 8.99
N VAL A 359 -4.23 -16.51 9.66
CA VAL A 359 -5.04 -17.67 9.28
C VAL A 359 -6.52 -17.41 9.51
N GLU A 360 -6.90 -16.91 10.70
CA GLU A 360 -8.31 -16.61 11.03
C GLU A 360 -8.95 -15.70 9.96
N ILE A 361 -8.30 -14.58 9.64
CA ILE A 361 -8.85 -13.61 8.68
C ILE A 361 -8.98 -14.24 7.30
N ASN A 362 -7.90 -14.83 6.78
CA ASN A 362 -7.86 -15.32 5.40
C ASN A 362 -8.77 -16.53 5.17
N ILE A 363 -8.93 -17.41 6.18
CA ILE A 363 -9.85 -18.54 6.05
C ILE A 363 -11.31 -18.10 6.06
N ILE A 364 -11.67 -17.16 6.93
CA ILE A 364 -13.04 -16.64 7.00
C ILE A 364 -13.38 -15.90 5.69
N GLU A 365 -12.45 -15.10 5.16
CA GLU A 365 -12.63 -14.44 3.86
C GLU A 365 -12.80 -15.43 2.72
N LEU A 366 -11.98 -16.48 2.67
CA LEU A 366 -12.10 -17.54 1.65
C LEU A 366 -13.46 -18.21 1.70
N ILE A 367 -13.92 -18.60 2.89
CA ILE A 367 -15.24 -19.22 3.09
C ILE A 367 -16.36 -18.26 2.67
N GLY A 368 -16.29 -16.98 3.08
CA GLY A 368 -17.26 -15.97 2.70
C GLY A 368 -17.34 -15.76 1.19
N ARG A 369 -16.21 -15.81 0.48
CA ARG A 369 -16.14 -15.72 -0.98
C ARG A 369 -16.76 -16.96 -1.65
N ILE A 370 -16.47 -18.16 -1.14
CA ILE A 370 -17.09 -19.41 -1.64
C ILE A 370 -18.60 -19.35 -1.44
N ALA A 371 -19.09 -18.93 -0.28
CA ALA A 371 -20.50 -18.79 0.01
C ALA A 371 -21.21 -17.78 -0.93
N SER A 372 -20.49 -16.75 -1.36
CA SER A 372 -21.04 -15.73 -2.27
C SER A 372 -21.02 -16.14 -3.74
N LEU A 373 -20.04 -16.94 -4.16
CA LEU A 373 -19.78 -17.25 -5.57
C LEU A 373 -20.28 -18.62 -5.99
N ALA A 374 -20.31 -19.58 -5.06
CA ALA A 374 -20.52 -21.00 -5.37
C ALA A 374 -21.31 -21.73 -4.27
N PRO A 375 -22.42 -21.17 -3.76
CA PRO A 375 -23.18 -21.76 -2.67
C PRO A 375 -23.72 -23.15 -2.98
N GLU A 376 -24.07 -23.41 -4.23
CA GLU A 376 -24.68 -24.64 -4.73
C GLU A 376 -23.74 -25.86 -4.70
N TYR A 377 -22.41 -25.63 -4.65
CA TYR A 377 -21.43 -26.73 -4.62
C TYR A 377 -21.19 -27.29 -3.22
N VAL A 378 -21.79 -26.69 -2.19
CA VAL A 378 -21.57 -27.08 -0.78
C VAL A 378 -22.90 -27.44 -0.11
N ALA A 379 -22.94 -28.60 0.55
CA ALA A 379 -24.16 -29.07 1.21
C ALA A 379 -24.57 -28.12 2.37
N PRO A 380 -25.89 -27.87 2.59
CA PRO A 380 -26.37 -27.01 3.67
C PRO A 380 -25.88 -27.42 5.07
N LYS A 381 -25.73 -28.72 5.31
CA LYS A 381 -25.16 -29.24 6.58
C LYS A 381 -23.74 -28.75 6.84
N GLU A 382 -22.91 -28.65 5.80
CA GLU A 382 -21.53 -28.16 5.96
C GLU A 382 -21.53 -26.65 6.20
N TRP A 383 -22.40 -25.88 5.56
CA TRP A 383 -22.56 -24.47 5.88
C TRP A 383 -22.96 -24.22 7.34
N MET A 384 -23.90 -25.03 7.87
CA MET A 384 -24.27 -24.92 9.28
C MET A 384 -23.12 -25.28 10.22
N ARG A 385 -22.31 -26.29 9.87
CA ARG A 385 -21.11 -26.63 10.63
C ARG A 385 -20.12 -25.46 10.68
N ILE A 386 -19.91 -24.80 9.55
CA ILE A 386 -19.08 -23.61 9.44
C ILE A 386 -19.66 -22.47 10.30
N CYS A 387 -20.97 -22.25 10.30
CA CYS A 387 -21.63 -21.26 11.15
C CYS A 387 -21.30 -21.48 12.64
N PHE A 388 -21.32 -22.71 13.12
CA PHE A 388 -20.96 -23.01 14.53
C PHE A 388 -19.49 -22.68 14.83
N GLU A 389 -18.55 -22.97 13.93
CA GLU A 389 -17.14 -22.58 14.11
C GLU A 389 -16.98 -21.05 14.06
N LEU A 390 -17.72 -20.34 13.20
CA LEU A 390 -17.72 -18.87 13.13
C LEU A 390 -18.26 -18.22 14.41
N LEU A 391 -19.25 -18.83 15.10
CA LEU A 391 -19.74 -18.34 16.38
C LEU A 391 -18.63 -18.29 17.44
N GLU A 392 -17.73 -19.28 17.46
CA GLU A 392 -16.56 -19.25 18.33
C GLU A 392 -15.58 -18.12 17.99
N LEU A 393 -15.47 -17.77 16.72
CA LEU A 393 -14.59 -16.68 16.25
C LEU A 393 -15.16 -15.29 16.58
N LEU A 394 -16.45 -15.16 16.89
CA LEU A 394 -17.00 -13.91 17.44
C LEU A 394 -16.46 -13.58 18.84
N LYS A 395 -15.88 -14.55 19.54
CA LYS A 395 -15.18 -14.36 20.82
C LYS A 395 -13.74 -13.84 20.64
N SER A 396 -13.20 -13.84 19.41
CA SER A 396 -11.82 -13.41 19.15
C SER A 396 -11.56 -12.01 19.70
N PRO A 397 -10.42 -11.75 20.35
CA PRO A 397 -10.02 -10.43 20.80
C PRO A 397 -9.79 -9.46 19.63
N ASN A 398 -9.50 -10.00 18.43
CA ASN A 398 -9.20 -9.22 17.25
C ASN A 398 -10.48 -8.67 16.58
N LYS A 399 -10.59 -7.34 16.50
CA LYS A 399 -11.73 -6.65 15.87
C LYS A 399 -11.88 -7.01 14.38
N ALA A 400 -10.76 -7.21 13.66
CA ALA A 400 -10.79 -7.55 12.24
C ALA A 400 -11.38 -8.95 12.03
N THR A 401 -10.97 -9.96 12.82
CA THR A 401 -11.53 -11.32 12.77
C THR A 401 -13.05 -11.30 13.00
N ARG A 402 -13.52 -10.58 14.03
CA ARG A 402 -14.97 -10.47 14.31
C ARG A 402 -15.75 -9.81 13.18
N ARG A 403 -15.18 -8.77 12.54
CA ARG A 403 -15.83 -8.09 11.41
C ARG A 403 -15.98 -9.02 10.23
N VAL A 404 -14.92 -9.70 9.84
CA VAL A 404 -14.94 -10.64 8.69
C VAL A 404 -15.89 -11.82 8.97
N ALA A 405 -15.92 -12.34 10.20
CA ALA A 405 -16.87 -13.38 10.60
C ALA A 405 -18.34 -12.90 10.47
N ASN A 406 -18.65 -11.70 10.93
CA ASN A 406 -19.98 -11.11 10.77
C ASN A 406 -20.41 -10.98 9.31
N GLU A 407 -19.51 -10.49 8.45
CA GLU A 407 -19.76 -10.36 6.99
C GLU A 407 -20.00 -11.74 6.35
N THR A 408 -19.27 -12.77 6.80
CA THR A 408 -19.40 -14.14 6.29
C THR A 408 -20.72 -14.78 6.69
N PHE A 409 -21.28 -14.49 7.88
CA PHE A 409 -22.65 -14.90 8.23
C PHE A 409 -23.70 -14.42 7.21
N GLY A 410 -23.56 -13.16 6.75
CA GLY A 410 -24.43 -12.61 5.71
C GLY A 410 -24.32 -13.35 4.38
N SER A 411 -23.11 -13.75 4.00
CA SER A 411 -22.87 -14.52 2.77
C SER A 411 -23.44 -15.93 2.86
N ILE A 412 -23.22 -16.60 3.99
CA ILE A 412 -23.80 -17.96 4.22
C ILE A 412 -25.32 -17.91 4.29
N ALA A 413 -25.89 -16.91 4.96
CA ALA A 413 -27.35 -16.76 5.05
C ALA A 413 -28.01 -16.56 3.68
N ARG A 414 -27.34 -15.86 2.74
CA ARG A 414 -27.81 -15.79 1.34
C ARG A 414 -27.72 -17.13 0.61
N ALA A 415 -26.70 -17.94 0.95
CA ALA A 415 -26.44 -19.22 0.31
C ALA A 415 -27.48 -20.30 0.68
N ILE A 416 -27.84 -20.43 1.96
CA ILE A 416 -28.71 -21.49 2.49
C ILE A 416 -30.09 -21.00 2.95
N GLY A 417 -30.33 -19.70 2.92
CA GLY A 417 -31.47 -19.05 3.54
C GLY A 417 -31.17 -18.57 4.97
N PRO A 418 -31.85 -17.52 5.45
CA PRO A 418 -31.55 -16.89 6.74
C PRO A 418 -32.01 -17.67 7.95
N GLN A 419 -32.97 -18.59 7.81
CA GLN A 419 -33.71 -19.22 8.92
C GLN A 419 -32.78 -19.90 9.93
N ASP A 420 -32.00 -20.89 9.50
CA ASP A 420 -31.12 -21.66 10.39
C ASP A 420 -29.97 -20.81 10.97
N VAL A 421 -29.44 -19.88 10.16
CA VAL A 421 -28.40 -18.96 10.59
C VAL A 421 -28.91 -18.01 11.67
N LEU A 422 -30.13 -17.47 11.51
CA LEU A 422 -30.77 -16.61 12.51
C LEU A 422 -31.04 -17.35 13.81
N VAL A 423 -31.52 -18.60 13.78
CA VAL A 423 -31.73 -19.41 14.99
C VAL A 423 -30.41 -19.54 15.77
N ALA A 424 -29.31 -19.84 15.09
CA ALA A 424 -28.00 -19.96 15.74
C ALA A 424 -27.54 -18.64 16.38
N LEU A 425 -27.71 -17.51 15.68
CA LEU A 425 -27.34 -16.18 16.16
C LEU A 425 -28.25 -15.70 17.32
N LEU A 426 -29.57 -15.93 17.24
CA LEU A 426 -30.53 -15.58 18.29
C LEU A 426 -30.26 -16.35 19.59
N ASN A 427 -29.91 -17.63 19.49
CA ASN A 427 -29.48 -18.40 20.64
C ASN A 427 -28.25 -17.83 21.35
N ASN A 428 -27.33 -17.24 20.60
CA ASN A 428 -26.15 -16.55 21.15
C ASN A 428 -26.48 -15.26 21.91
N LEU A 429 -27.66 -14.67 21.75
CA LEU A 429 -28.09 -13.54 22.55
C LEU A 429 -28.40 -13.94 24.02
N LYS A 430 -28.62 -15.24 24.29
CA LYS A 430 -28.87 -15.81 25.64
C LYS A 430 -27.58 -15.99 26.45
N VAL A 431 -26.41 -15.93 25.84
CA VAL A 431 -25.10 -16.16 26.48
C VAL A 431 -24.75 -15.01 27.43
N GLN A 432 -24.06 -15.32 28.55
CA GLN A 432 -23.65 -14.32 29.55
C GLN A 432 -22.60 -13.33 29.04
N GLU A 433 -21.77 -13.71 28.07
CA GLU A 433 -20.70 -12.90 27.54
C GLU A 433 -21.22 -11.72 26.70
N ARG A 434 -20.99 -10.49 27.19
CA ARG A 434 -21.47 -9.24 26.54
C ARG A 434 -20.93 -9.06 25.12
N GLN A 435 -19.63 -9.35 24.90
CA GLN A 435 -19.01 -9.20 23.58
C GLN A 435 -19.69 -10.08 22.54
N LEU A 436 -19.94 -11.35 22.88
CA LEU A 436 -20.59 -12.31 22.00
C LEU A 436 -22.02 -11.86 21.64
N ARG A 437 -22.80 -11.38 22.64
CA ARG A 437 -24.14 -10.84 22.38
C ARG A 437 -24.11 -9.65 21.40
N VAL A 438 -23.18 -8.70 21.59
CA VAL A 438 -23.04 -7.54 20.69
C VAL A 438 -22.66 -7.97 19.28
N CYS A 439 -21.68 -8.87 19.14
CA CYS A 439 -21.27 -9.37 17.81
C CYS A 439 -22.40 -10.16 17.14
N SER A 440 -23.15 -10.97 17.89
CA SER A 440 -24.32 -11.69 17.34
C SER A 440 -25.43 -10.72 16.90
N ALA A 441 -25.67 -9.64 17.65
CA ALA A 441 -26.63 -8.61 17.24
C ALA A 441 -26.21 -7.92 15.93
N ILE A 442 -24.90 -7.61 15.77
CA ILE A 442 -24.36 -7.08 14.51
C ILE A 442 -24.53 -8.10 13.37
N ALA A 443 -24.20 -9.38 13.61
CA ALA A 443 -24.37 -10.43 12.61
C ALA A 443 -25.82 -10.59 12.16
N ILE A 444 -26.79 -10.51 13.09
CA ILE A 444 -28.23 -10.52 12.76
C ILE A 444 -28.59 -9.33 11.84
N GLY A 445 -28.11 -8.13 12.15
CA GLY A 445 -28.30 -6.96 11.30
C GLY A 445 -27.74 -7.16 9.87
N ILE A 446 -26.55 -7.75 9.76
CA ILE A 446 -25.92 -8.08 8.47
C ILE A 446 -26.67 -9.16 7.71
N VAL A 447 -27.19 -10.20 8.39
CA VAL A 447 -28.05 -11.22 7.78
C VAL A 447 -29.34 -10.59 7.25
N ALA A 448 -29.96 -9.71 8.03
CA ALA A 448 -31.15 -8.97 7.60
C ALA A 448 -30.87 -8.08 6.37
N LYS A 449 -29.73 -7.37 6.34
CA LYS A 449 -29.30 -6.63 5.15
C LYS A 449 -29.11 -7.54 3.93
N SER A 450 -28.52 -8.72 4.12
CA SER A 450 -28.14 -9.64 3.05
C SER A 450 -29.34 -10.38 2.43
N CYS A 451 -30.34 -10.72 3.26
CA CYS A 451 -31.50 -11.55 2.87
C CYS A 451 -32.83 -10.77 2.81
N GLY A 452 -32.80 -9.49 3.16
CA GLY A 452 -33.97 -8.63 3.31
C GLY A 452 -34.47 -8.58 4.77
N PRO A 453 -34.78 -7.37 5.30
CA PRO A 453 -35.16 -7.18 6.70
C PRO A 453 -36.45 -7.92 7.07
N TYR A 454 -37.40 -8.04 6.13
CA TYR A 454 -38.66 -8.76 6.35
C TYR A 454 -38.49 -10.27 6.60
N THR A 455 -37.36 -10.86 6.22
CA THR A 455 -37.06 -12.28 6.50
C THR A 455 -36.56 -12.52 7.92
N ALA A 456 -35.86 -11.55 8.50
CA ALA A 456 -35.29 -11.62 9.85
C ALA A 456 -36.25 -11.09 10.91
N LEU A 457 -37.06 -10.09 10.59
CA LEU A 457 -37.91 -9.38 11.54
C LEU A 457 -38.89 -10.28 12.32
N PRO A 458 -39.61 -11.26 11.71
CA PRO A 458 -40.53 -12.14 12.43
C PRO A 458 -39.82 -12.98 13.50
N ALA A 459 -38.64 -13.53 13.19
CA ALA A 459 -37.84 -14.31 14.13
C ALA A 459 -37.33 -13.46 15.29
N MET A 460 -36.87 -12.24 15.01
CA MET A 460 -36.42 -11.29 16.02
C MET A 460 -37.57 -10.87 16.96
N MET A 461 -38.74 -10.56 16.41
CA MET A 461 -39.91 -10.16 17.20
C MET A 461 -40.45 -11.28 18.07
N ASN A 462 -40.34 -12.54 17.62
CA ASN A 462 -40.68 -13.68 18.48
C ASN A 462 -39.73 -13.83 19.66
N GLU A 463 -38.43 -13.72 19.46
CA GLU A 463 -37.43 -13.76 20.53
C GLU A 463 -37.54 -12.53 21.47
N TYR A 464 -37.98 -11.38 21.01
CA TYR A 464 -38.19 -10.20 21.84
C TYR A 464 -39.27 -10.40 22.91
N LYS A 465 -40.24 -11.30 22.67
CA LYS A 465 -41.29 -11.67 23.64
C LYS A 465 -40.77 -12.46 24.81
N THR A 466 -39.55 -13.01 24.76
CA THR A 466 -38.96 -13.72 25.91
C THR A 466 -38.68 -12.75 27.06
N PRO A 467 -38.84 -13.16 28.30
CA PRO A 467 -38.68 -12.28 29.48
C PRO A 467 -37.22 -11.91 29.78
N GLU A 468 -36.26 -12.45 29.04
CA GLU A 468 -34.84 -12.24 29.26
C GLU A 468 -34.36 -10.87 28.78
N THR A 469 -34.00 -9.98 29.69
CA THR A 469 -33.53 -8.60 29.40
C THR A 469 -32.31 -8.58 28.47
N ASN A 470 -31.42 -9.55 28.57
CA ASN A 470 -30.25 -9.63 27.67
C ASN A 470 -30.65 -9.88 26.22
N VAL A 471 -31.64 -10.76 26.01
CA VAL A 471 -32.17 -11.07 24.68
C VAL A 471 -32.88 -9.85 24.10
N GLN A 472 -33.77 -9.21 24.87
CA GLN A 472 -34.47 -8.00 24.44
C GLN A 472 -33.52 -6.88 24.05
N ASN A 473 -32.50 -6.60 24.88
CA ASN A 473 -31.46 -5.62 24.57
C ASN A 473 -30.64 -6.00 23.31
N GLY A 474 -30.36 -7.28 23.12
CA GLY A 474 -29.70 -7.81 21.92
C GLY A 474 -30.54 -7.59 20.66
N ILE A 475 -31.85 -7.87 20.73
CA ILE A 475 -32.80 -7.65 19.63
C ILE A 475 -32.92 -6.17 19.28
N LEU A 476 -33.04 -5.28 20.29
CA LEU A 476 -33.09 -3.83 20.04
C LEU A 476 -31.82 -3.31 19.34
N LYS A 477 -30.65 -3.84 19.72
CA LYS A 477 -29.38 -3.53 19.02
C LYS A 477 -29.36 -4.06 17.60
N ALA A 478 -29.83 -5.30 17.40
CA ALA A 478 -29.90 -5.89 16.06
C ALA A 478 -30.85 -5.09 15.15
N LEU A 479 -31.99 -4.64 15.67
CA LEU A 479 -32.90 -3.74 14.97
C LEU A 479 -32.21 -2.40 14.61
N ALA A 480 -31.48 -1.80 15.56
CA ALA A 480 -30.73 -0.56 15.28
C ALA A 480 -29.72 -0.77 14.13
N PHE A 481 -28.93 -1.84 14.17
CA PHE A 481 -27.99 -2.18 13.09
C PHE A 481 -28.69 -2.48 11.76
N MET A 482 -29.88 -3.10 11.79
CA MET A 482 -30.66 -3.36 10.58
C MET A 482 -31.11 -2.07 9.88
N PHE A 483 -31.39 -1.00 10.64
CA PHE A 483 -31.76 0.32 10.08
C PHE A 483 -30.55 1.20 9.77
N GLU A 484 -29.38 0.92 10.34
CA GLU A 484 -28.15 1.67 10.08
C GLU A 484 -27.49 1.25 8.74
N TYR A 485 -27.72 0.01 8.30
CA TYR A 485 -27.21 -0.56 7.06
C TYR A 485 -28.32 -0.72 6.01
#